data_b85389f455c48de2b048019110432221
#
_entry.id   b85389f455c48de2b048019110432221
#
_cell.length_a   1.000
_cell.length_b   1.000
_cell.length_c   1.000
_cell.angle_alpha   90.00
_cell.angle_beta   90.00
_cell.angle_gamma   90.00
#
_symmetry.space_group_name_H-M   'P 1'
#
loop_
_entity.id
_entity.type
_entity.pdbx_description
1 polymer ?
#
loop_
_entity_poly.entity_id
_entity_poly.type
_entity_poly.pdbx_seq_one_letter_code
_entity_poly.pdbx_strand_id
1 'polypeptide(L)'
;MYKRHICRENNSGFKVLLLPVKSSIMSYFDCRVLLVKFAYVIISIFILSSCGNPSSETGFENTQSAIQFYKSFLSEIQQIDTVSIEDLCREVCKWRTNRDSVIKFIKSEKTPHTNSLDPIREIDNDIAKEIAKLIPPLCSFADVLYFKHNTIAFPRADSLDNIISSAHAYFDELDSATVKYRSCNIVIEEYIQFLNRFSIDGIHSLEQLKDFIKQEDYHFTSYLQHLTIIDNDAISTITTGTESCYMEIYNAAERGDFGMNEMLTYVTIRTNRRLLANAWSCLRHIQDGNVDNESQAFSCYWMLIQPFISIDDFGMQLLSLRDKAMLSDLSEQIADTVRNMNRKFGLPESNIENIPQLLIKVLITSIRL
;
A
#
# COMPACT_ATOMS: atom_id res chain seq x y z
N MET A 1 11.25 38.34 -21.60
CA MET A 1 11.29 39.43 -20.59
C MET A 1 10.30 39.08 -19.50
N TYR A 2 10.69 38.19 -18.58
CA TYR A 2 9.88 37.83 -17.40
C TYR A 2 10.62 38.28 -16.16
N LYS A 3 10.02 39.20 -15.46
CA LYS A 3 10.57 39.87 -14.28
C LYS A 3 10.52 38.92 -13.06
N ARG A 4 11.68 38.85 -12.42
CA ARG A 4 11.87 38.37 -11.06
C ARG A 4 10.92 39.09 -10.08
N HIS A 5 10.13 38.33 -9.35
CA HIS A 5 9.58 38.73 -8.06
C HIS A 5 9.56 37.49 -7.18
N ILE A 6 10.56 37.38 -6.36
CA ILE A 6 10.59 36.41 -5.27
C ILE A 6 11.17 37.10 -4.05
N CYS A 7 10.52 36.85 -2.94
CA CYS A 7 10.85 37.15 -1.56
C CYS A 7 10.77 38.60 -1.16
N ARG A 8 9.65 38.94 -0.56
CA ARG A 8 9.59 39.87 0.57
C ARG A 8 8.69 39.31 1.66
N GLU A 9 9.30 39.21 2.82
CA GLU A 9 8.69 38.90 4.10
C GLU A 9 7.40 39.69 4.32
N ASN A 10 6.34 38.99 4.77
CA ASN A 10 5.28 39.63 5.53
C ASN A 10 4.94 38.77 6.74
N ASN A 11 5.54 39.17 7.85
CA ASN A 11 5.08 38.89 9.20
C ASN A 11 3.68 39.46 9.38
N SER A 12 2.64 38.64 9.36
CA SER A 12 1.40 38.96 10.08
C SER A 12 0.45 37.74 10.08
N GLY A 13 0.27 37.16 11.26
CA GLY A 13 -1.03 36.63 11.66
C GLY A 13 -1.48 35.32 11.08
N PHE A 14 -0.79 34.22 11.32
CA PHE A 14 -1.36 32.88 11.14
C PHE A 14 -1.73 32.26 12.50
N LYS A 15 -2.73 32.81 13.14
CA LYS A 15 -3.57 32.08 14.11
C LYS A 15 -4.85 31.72 13.39
N VAL A 16 -5.20 30.42 13.45
CA VAL A 16 -6.47 29.86 12.95
C VAL A 16 -6.39 29.34 11.50
N LEU A 17 -5.84 28.16 11.32
CA LEU A 17 -6.18 27.31 10.14
C LEU A 17 -5.81 25.81 10.33
N LEU A 18 -5.76 25.35 11.59
CA LEU A 18 -5.48 23.94 11.88
C LEU A 18 -6.73 23.03 11.89
N LEU A 19 -7.94 23.59 11.84
CA LEU A 19 -9.18 22.80 11.90
C LEU A 19 -9.68 22.26 10.55
N PRO A 20 -9.55 22.94 9.39
CA PRO A 20 -10.00 22.37 8.12
C PRO A 20 -9.04 21.32 7.54
N VAL A 21 -7.73 21.35 7.90
CA VAL A 21 -6.75 20.40 7.39
C VAL A 21 -6.97 18.99 7.95
N LYS A 22 -7.42 18.84 9.21
CA LYS A 22 -7.72 17.53 9.80
C LYS A 22 -8.89 16.82 9.12
N SER A 23 -9.93 17.54 8.73
CA SER A 23 -11.09 16.95 8.04
C SER A 23 -10.81 16.67 6.57
N SER A 24 -9.98 17.47 5.91
CA SER A 24 -9.59 17.27 4.51
C SER A 24 -8.61 16.12 4.34
N ILE A 25 -7.66 15.92 5.28
CA ILE A 25 -6.73 14.79 5.26
C ILE A 25 -7.49 13.48 5.49
N MET A 26 -8.43 13.41 6.41
CA MET A 26 -9.27 12.21 6.61
C MET A 26 -10.19 11.95 5.41
N SER A 27 -10.79 12.95 4.81
CA SER A 27 -11.63 12.83 3.61
C SER A 27 -10.81 12.42 2.36
N TYR A 28 -9.58 12.92 2.22
CA TYR A 28 -8.68 12.55 1.14
C TYR A 28 -8.12 11.13 1.32
N PHE A 29 -7.91 10.71 2.57
CA PHE A 29 -7.54 9.34 2.94
C PHE A 29 -8.65 8.35 2.59
N ASP A 30 -9.93 8.70 2.91
CA ASP A 30 -11.08 7.82 2.63
C ASP A 30 -11.34 7.64 1.13
N CYS A 31 -11.26 8.70 0.31
CA CYS A 31 -11.58 8.59 -1.11
C CYS A 31 -10.50 7.88 -1.94
N ARG A 32 -9.20 8.16 -1.70
CA ARG A 32 -8.13 7.53 -2.49
C ARG A 32 -7.84 6.10 -2.07
N VAL A 33 -7.82 5.82 -0.78
CA VAL A 33 -7.70 4.45 -0.26
C VAL A 33 -8.89 3.60 -0.70
N LEU A 34 -10.09 4.17 -0.81
CA LEU A 34 -11.26 3.46 -1.35
C LEU A 34 -11.12 3.18 -2.85
N LEU A 35 -10.68 4.13 -3.67
CA LEU A 35 -10.57 3.97 -5.13
C LEU A 35 -9.47 2.96 -5.52
N VAL A 36 -8.31 3.01 -4.86
CA VAL A 36 -7.26 2.00 -5.06
C VAL A 36 -7.74 0.62 -4.57
N LYS A 37 -8.47 0.55 -3.46
CA LYS A 37 -9.04 -0.71 -2.97
C LYS A 37 -10.13 -1.29 -3.88
N PHE A 38 -10.95 -0.47 -4.54
CA PHE A 38 -11.98 -0.98 -5.46
C PHE A 38 -11.37 -1.64 -6.70
N ALA A 39 -10.29 -1.10 -7.24
CA ALA A 39 -9.56 -1.73 -8.34
C ALA A 39 -8.95 -3.08 -7.91
N TYR A 40 -8.32 -3.15 -6.73
CA TYR A 40 -7.68 -4.37 -6.23
C TYR A 40 -8.67 -5.45 -5.77
N VAL A 41 -9.83 -5.10 -5.23
CA VAL A 41 -10.87 -6.08 -4.83
C VAL A 41 -11.42 -6.83 -6.05
N ILE A 42 -11.57 -6.19 -7.19
CA ILE A 42 -12.05 -6.84 -8.43
C ILE A 42 -11.02 -7.87 -8.92
N ILE A 43 -9.72 -7.57 -8.81
CA ILE A 43 -8.63 -8.48 -9.24
C ILE A 43 -8.51 -9.69 -8.33
N SER A 44 -8.61 -9.49 -7.03
CA SER A 44 -8.58 -10.59 -6.05
C SER A 44 -9.70 -11.61 -6.31
N ILE A 45 -10.86 -11.17 -6.83
CA ILE A 45 -11.98 -12.04 -7.16
C ILE A 45 -11.69 -12.91 -8.40
N PHE A 46 -10.96 -12.40 -9.39
CA PHE A 46 -10.64 -13.16 -10.61
C PHE A 46 -9.52 -14.18 -10.42
N ILE A 47 -8.51 -13.89 -9.58
CA ILE A 47 -7.41 -14.82 -9.28
C ILE A 47 -7.88 -15.99 -8.40
N LEU A 48 -8.90 -15.78 -7.55
CA LEU A 48 -9.48 -16.82 -6.68
C LEU A 48 -10.24 -17.92 -7.45
N SER A 49 -10.54 -17.72 -8.74
CA SER A 49 -11.25 -18.73 -9.54
C SER A 49 -10.35 -19.82 -10.12
N SER A 50 -9.03 -19.73 -10.03
CA SER A 50 -8.10 -20.67 -10.66
C SER A 50 -7.30 -21.57 -9.71
N CYS A 51 -7.47 -21.47 -8.39
CA CYS A 51 -6.75 -22.32 -7.45
C CYS A 51 -7.49 -23.61 -7.13
N GLY A 52 -6.85 -24.72 -7.47
CA GLY A 52 -7.33 -26.08 -7.32
C GLY A 52 -7.68 -26.48 -5.89
N ASN A 53 -8.67 -27.35 -5.79
CA ASN A 53 -9.28 -27.92 -4.61
C ASN A 53 -8.31 -28.58 -3.61
N PRO A 54 -8.33 -28.19 -2.35
CA PRO A 54 -8.23 -29.15 -1.27
C PRO A 54 -9.64 -29.59 -0.90
N SER A 55 -9.93 -30.87 -1.06
CA SER A 55 -11.14 -31.53 -0.61
C SER A 55 -11.17 -31.53 0.93
N SER A 56 -11.73 -30.50 1.55
CA SER A 56 -12.22 -30.59 2.91
C SER A 56 -13.75 -30.79 2.82
N GLU A 57 -14.21 -31.97 3.18
CA GLU A 57 -15.63 -32.22 3.45
C GLU A 57 -16.06 -31.25 4.55
N THR A 58 -16.69 -30.14 4.15
CA THR A 58 -17.38 -29.25 5.10
C THR A 58 -18.62 -29.99 5.54
N GLY A 59 -18.64 -30.47 6.78
CA GLY A 59 -19.75 -31.27 7.34
C GLY A 59 -21.02 -30.46 7.65
N PHE A 60 -21.35 -29.42 6.88
CA PHE A 60 -22.59 -28.67 7.04
C PHE A 60 -23.75 -29.45 6.38
N GLU A 61 -24.85 -29.58 7.12
CA GLU A 61 -26.05 -30.27 6.62
C GLU A 61 -26.89 -29.40 5.66
N ASN A 62 -26.90 -28.08 5.87
CA ASN A 62 -27.63 -27.09 5.11
C ASN A 62 -27.10 -25.67 5.34
N THR A 63 -27.55 -24.69 4.55
CA THR A 63 -27.21 -23.28 4.67
C THR A 63 -27.43 -22.73 6.09
N GLN A 64 -28.49 -23.14 6.78
CA GLN A 64 -28.79 -22.66 8.13
C GLN A 64 -27.73 -23.14 9.14
N SER A 65 -27.26 -24.38 9.04
CA SER A 65 -26.20 -24.92 9.91
C SER A 65 -24.87 -24.23 9.63
N ALA A 66 -24.56 -23.89 8.39
CA ALA A 66 -23.36 -23.13 8.03
C ALA A 66 -23.42 -21.71 8.61
N ILE A 67 -24.55 -21.01 8.52
CA ILE A 67 -24.75 -19.69 9.14
C ILE A 67 -24.62 -19.77 10.66
N GLN A 68 -25.22 -20.80 11.28
CA GLN A 68 -25.13 -20.98 12.73
C GLN A 68 -23.71 -21.25 13.21
N PHE A 69 -22.95 -22.04 12.46
CA PHE A 69 -21.50 -22.24 12.72
C PHE A 69 -20.75 -20.89 12.66
N TYR A 70 -21.02 -20.04 11.67
CA TYR A 70 -20.34 -18.75 11.55
C TYR A 70 -20.74 -17.77 12.66
N LYS A 71 -21.98 -17.84 13.16
CA LYS A 71 -22.42 -17.09 14.34
C LYS A 71 -21.76 -17.59 15.64
N SER A 72 -21.55 -18.90 15.78
CA SER A 72 -20.84 -19.43 16.96
C SER A 72 -19.39 -18.94 16.99
N PHE A 73 -18.73 -18.86 15.84
CA PHE A 73 -17.38 -18.27 15.74
C PHE A 73 -17.35 -16.80 16.17
N LEU A 74 -18.35 -15.98 15.81
CA LEU A 74 -18.45 -14.61 16.33
C LEU A 74 -18.54 -14.60 17.86
N SER A 75 -19.34 -15.52 18.45
CA SER A 75 -19.44 -15.61 19.90
C SER A 75 -18.15 -16.07 20.59
N GLU A 76 -17.34 -16.91 19.93
CA GLU A 76 -16.00 -17.28 20.40
C GLU A 76 -15.07 -16.05 20.41
N ILE A 77 -15.02 -15.27 19.33
CA ILE A 77 -14.22 -14.05 19.23
C ILE A 77 -14.58 -13.04 20.32
N GLN A 78 -15.86 -12.87 20.63
CA GLN A 78 -16.34 -11.96 21.68
C GLN A 78 -15.87 -12.32 23.10
N GLN A 79 -15.39 -13.54 23.31
CA GLN A 79 -14.88 -14.01 24.59
C GLN A 79 -13.36 -13.88 24.73
N ILE A 80 -12.68 -13.44 23.66
CA ILE A 80 -11.22 -13.28 23.65
C ILE A 80 -10.87 -11.89 24.18
N ASP A 81 -9.99 -11.84 25.18
CA ASP A 81 -9.37 -10.60 25.64
C ASP A 81 -8.25 -10.13 24.67
N THR A 82 -7.71 -8.95 24.95
CA THR A 82 -6.55 -8.41 24.18
C THR A 82 -5.44 -9.45 24.07
N VAL A 83 -4.96 -9.68 22.86
CA VAL A 83 -4.01 -10.74 22.50
C VAL A 83 -2.68 -10.16 22.01
N SER A 84 -1.67 -11.01 21.86
CA SER A 84 -0.45 -10.65 21.13
C SER A 84 -0.74 -10.47 19.63
N ILE A 85 0.20 -9.89 18.90
CA ILE A 85 0.04 -9.75 17.42
C ILE A 85 0.00 -11.12 16.73
N GLU A 86 0.71 -12.12 17.28
CA GLU A 86 0.71 -13.50 16.80
C GLU A 86 -0.67 -14.15 17.00
N ASP A 87 -1.29 -13.95 18.15
CA ASP A 87 -2.62 -14.45 18.43
C ASP A 87 -3.67 -13.78 17.55
N LEU A 88 -3.56 -12.46 17.37
CA LEU A 88 -4.41 -11.71 16.44
C LEU A 88 -4.33 -12.27 15.02
N CYS A 89 -3.11 -12.53 14.52
CA CYS A 89 -2.92 -13.15 13.21
C CYS A 89 -3.61 -14.52 13.12
N ARG A 90 -3.51 -15.33 14.18
CA ARG A 90 -4.14 -16.65 14.24
C ARG A 90 -5.67 -16.55 14.17
N GLU A 91 -6.26 -15.61 14.89
CA GLU A 91 -7.72 -15.40 14.86
C GLU A 91 -8.20 -14.88 13.49
N VAL A 92 -7.44 -13.99 12.85
CA VAL A 92 -7.74 -13.54 11.48
C VAL A 92 -7.64 -14.69 10.47
N CYS A 93 -6.66 -15.56 10.59
CA CYS A 93 -6.53 -16.75 9.74
C CYS A 93 -7.71 -17.73 9.94
N LYS A 94 -8.12 -17.98 11.19
CA LYS A 94 -9.32 -18.80 11.48
C LYS A 94 -10.58 -18.18 10.88
N TRP A 95 -10.75 -16.86 11.05
CA TRP A 95 -11.86 -16.14 10.45
C TRP A 95 -11.95 -16.37 8.94
N ARG A 96 -10.85 -16.16 8.21
CA ARG A 96 -10.81 -16.37 6.76
C ARG A 96 -11.15 -17.80 6.39
N THR A 97 -10.55 -18.78 7.04
CA THR A 97 -10.79 -20.21 6.78
C THR A 97 -12.27 -20.56 7.00
N ASN A 98 -12.87 -20.12 8.10
CA ASN A 98 -14.26 -20.36 8.42
C ASN A 98 -15.19 -19.68 7.41
N ARG A 99 -14.92 -18.43 7.05
CA ARG A 99 -15.66 -17.68 6.04
C ARG A 99 -15.64 -18.40 4.69
N ASP A 100 -14.46 -18.75 4.21
CA ASP A 100 -14.28 -19.36 2.90
C ASP A 100 -14.98 -20.73 2.83
N SER A 101 -14.95 -21.50 3.91
CA SER A 101 -15.66 -22.77 4.05
C SER A 101 -17.18 -22.59 3.96
N VAL A 102 -17.73 -21.61 4.68
CA VAL A 102 -19.17 -21.29 4.67
C VAL A 102 -19.61 -20.79 3.30
N ILE A 103 -18.86 -19.87 2.68
CA ILE A 103 -19.17 -19.33 1.34
C ILE A 103 -19.13 -20.44 0.30
N LYS A 104 -18.11 -21.29 0.32
CA LYS A 104 -17.97 -22.42 -0.60
C LYS A 104 -19.17 -23.35 -0.49
N PHE A 105 -19.60 -23.67 0.73
CA PHE A 105 -20.76 -24.51 0.97
C PHE A 105 -22.05 -23.87 0.41
N ILE A 106 -22.34 -22.61 0.78
CA ILE A 106 -23.54 -21.90 0.31
C ILE A 106 -23.60 -21.82 -1.22
N LYS A 107 -22.45 -21.53 -1.86
CA LYS A 107 -22.37 -21.51 -3.33
C LYS A 107 -22.56 -22.88 -3.97
N SER A 108 -22.30 -23.97 -3.26
CA SER A 108 -22.48 -25.33 -3.76
C SER A 108 -23.92 -25.83 -3.67
N GLU A 109 -24.77 -25.25 -2.80
CA GLU A 109 -26.19 -25.60 -2.70
C GLU A 109 -26.97 -25.09 -3.93
N LYS A 110 -27.60 -26.02 -4.64
CA LYS A 110 -28.31 -25.76 -5.93
C LYS A 110 -29.72 -25.16 -5.81
N THR A 111 -30.10 -24.64 -4.65
CA THR A 111 -31.46 -24.09 -4.45
C THR A 111 -31.54 -22.61 -4.88
N PRO A 112 -32.44 -22.26 -5.85
CA PRO A 112 -32.43 -20.94 -6.51
C PRO A 112 -32.83 -19.74 -5.63
N HIS A 113 -33.34 -19.94 -4.43
CA HIS A 113 -33.95 -18.87 -3.62
C HIS A 113 -33.22 -18.52 -2.31
N THR A 114 -32.05 -19.14 -1.98
CA THR A 114 -31.35 -18.97 -0.70
C THR A 114 -29.90 -18.54 -0.82
N ASN A 115 -29.43 -18.19 -2.01
CA ASN A 115 -28.00 -17.84 -2.25
C ASN A 115 -27.64 -16.40 -1.87
N SER A 116 -28.43 -15.75 -1.00
CA SER A 116 -28.03 -14.44 -0.48
C SER A 116 -26.87 -14.63 0.49
N LEU A 117 -25.73 -13.98 0.17
CA LEU A 117 -24.58 -13.86 1.08
C LEU A 117 -24.77 -12.75 2.12
N ASP A 118 -25.92 -12.06 2.12
CA ASP A 118 -26.18 -10.93 3.02
C ASP A 118 -26.07 -11.31 4.49
N PRO A 119 -26.62 -12.46 4.97
CA PRO A 119 -26.44 -12.88 6.36
C PRO A 119 -24.97 -13.13 6.71
N ILE A 120 -24.17 -13.60 5.76
CA ILE A 120 -22.74 -13.82 5.96
C ILE A 120 -22.01 -12.49 6.02
N ARG A 121 -22.34 -11.52 5.18
CA ARG A 121 -21.75 -10.17 5.20
C ARG A 121 -22.01 -9.45 6.52
N GLU A 122 -23.22 -9.58 7.07
CA GLU A 122 -23.54 -8.98 8.38
C GLU A 122 -22.66 -9.59 9.48
N ILE A 123 -22.60 -10.92 9.57
CA ILE A 123 -21.76 -11.61 10.57
C ILE A 123 -20.29 -11.29 10.35
N ASP A 124 -19.82 -11.25 9.10
CA ASP A 124 -18.45 -10.93 8.72
C ASP A 124 -18.04 -9.52 9.17
N ASN A 125 -18.93 -8.54 9.00
CA ASN A 125 -18.73 -7.19 9.50
C ASN A 125 -18.65 -7.13 11.03
N ASP A 126 -19.43 -7.93 11.73
CA ASP A 126 -19.39 -7.96 13.19
C ASP A 126 -18.14 -8.69 13.71
N ILE A 127 -17.71 -9.78 13.06
CA ILE A 127 -16.42 -10.43 13.35
C ILE A 127 -15.28 -9.45 13.13
N ALA A 128 -15.25 -8.71 12.01
CA ALA A 128 -14.22 -7.71 11.75
C ALA A 128 -14.14 -6.64 12.86
N LYS A 129 -15.29 -6.18 13.37
CA LYS A 129 -15.34 -5.21 14.47
C LYS A 129 -14.80 -5.80 15.77
N GLU A 130 -15.16 -7.06 16.09
CA GLU A 130 -14.68 -7.71 17.31
C GLU A 130 -13.18 -8.01 17.23
N ILE A 131 -12.68 -8.55 16.12
CA ILE A 131 -11.24 -8.74 15.88
C ILE A 131 -10.48 -7.41 15.99
N ALA A 132 -11.03 -6.31 15.48
CA ALA A 132 -10.38 -5.00 15.58
C ALA A 132 -10.23 -4.49 17.04
N LYS A 133 -11.02 -5.00 17.98
CA LYS A 133 -10.85 -4.71 19.42
C LYS A 133 -9.68 -5.47 20.05
N LEU A 134 -9.28 -6.59 19.44
CA LEU A 134 -8.18 -7.43 19.91
C LEU A 134 -6.80 -6.87 19.56
N ILE A 135 -6.72 -5.82 18.75
CA ILE A 135 -5.44 -5.21 18.36
C ILE A 135 -4.71 -4.76 19.63
N PRO A 136 -3.44 -5.16 19.84
CA PRO A 136 -2.68 -4.73 20.99
C PRO A 136 -2.65 -3.21 21.16
N PRO A 137 -2.70 -2.67 22.38
CA PRO A 137 -2.71 -1.23 22.62
C PRO A 137 -1.44 -0.52 22.14
N LEU A 138 -0.32 -1.25 22.04
CA LEU A 138 0.94 -0.75 21.49
C LEU A 138 1.35 -1.65 20.32
N CYS A 139 1.43 -1.08 19.14
CA CYS A 139 1.91 -1.75 17.94
C CYS A 139 3.05 -0.94 17.32
N SER A 140 4.00 -1.64 16.74
CA SER A 140 5.09 -1.08 15.94
C SER A 140 4.82 -1.25 14.43
N PHE A 141 5.62 -0.60 13.59
CA PHE A 141 5.59 -0.86 12.14
C PHE A 141 6.05 -2.28 11.79
N ALA A 142 6.90 -2.89 12.63
CA ALA A 142 7.26 -4.31 12.50
C ALA A 142 6.05 -5.21 12.71
N ASP A 143 5.15 -4.88 13.66
CA ASP A 143 3.91 -5.61 13.87
C ASP A 143 2.96 -5.51 12.67
N VAL A 144 2.92 -4.36 11.98
CA VAL A 144 2.17 -4.20 10.72
C VAL A 144 2.70 -5.16 9.66
N LEU A 145 4.03 -5.24 9.49
CA LEU A 145 4.65 -6.17 8.54
C LEU A 145 4.41 -7.62 8.93
N TYR A 146 4.56 -7.95 10.20
CA TYR A 146 4.28 -9.28 10.72
C TYR A 146 2.82 -9.68 10.46
N PHE A 147 1.88 -8.78 10.73
CA PHE A 147 0.46 -8.99 10.47
C PHE A 147 0.21 -9.23 8.98
N LYS A 148 0.72 -8.37 8.09
CA LYS A 148 0.61 -8.54 6.64
C LYS A 148 1.14 -9.91 6.21
N HIS A 149 2.34 -10.26 6.62
CA HIS A 149 3.00 -11.51 6.22
C HIS A 149 2.23 -12.76 6.64
N ASN A 150 1.61 -12.74 7.82
CA ASN A 150 0.98 -13.93 8.41
C ASN A 150 -0.52 -14.03 8.15
N THR A 151 -1.21 -12.93 7.82
CA THR A 151 -2.67 -12.97 7.60
C THR A 151 -3.05 -13.03 6.14
N ILE A 152 -2.13 -12.72 5.23
CA ILE A 152 -2.41 -12.55 3.81
C ILE A 152 -1.50 -13.48 3.01
N ALA A 153 -1.76 -14.79 3.11
CA ALA A 153 -1.10 -15.78 2.28
C ALA A 153 -1.88 -15.96 0.98
N PHE A 154 -1.37 -15.45 -0.13
CA PHE A 154 -1.79 -15.89 -1.46
C PHE A 154 -0.89 -17.05 -1.91
N PRO A 155 -1.46 -18.11 -2.46
CA PRO A 155 -0.65 -19.12 -3.12
C PRO A 155 0.08 -18.47 -4.29
N ARG A 156 1.41 -18.48 -4.23
CA ARG A 156 2.26 -18.01 -5.33
C ARG A 156 2.13 -19.01 -6.47
N ALA A 157 1.83 -18.53 -7.67
CA ALA A 157 1.86 -19.39 -8.83
C ALA A 157 3.32 -19.62 -9.24
N ASP A 158 3.78 -20.88 -9.25
CA ASP A 158 5.15 -21.25 -9.65
C ASP A 158 5.54 -20.70 -11.03
N SER A 159 4.53 -20.49 -11.90
CA SER A 159 4.71 -19.88 -13.22
C SER A 159 5.24 -18.43 -13.19
N LEU A 160 5.12 -17.71 -12.07
CA LEU A 160 5.59 -16.33 -11.93
C LEU A 160 7.07 -16.23 -11.52
N ASP A 161 7.70 -17.29 -11.02
CA ASP A 161 9.05 -17.22 -10.47
C ASP A 161 10.09 -16.73 -11.48
N ASN A 162 10.00 -17.18 -12.73
CA ASN A 162 10.89 -16.73 -13.81
C ASN A 162 10.66 -15.25 -14.15
N ILE A 163 9.40 -14.81 -14.19
CA ILE A 163 9.03 -13.41 -14.47
C ILE A 163 9.57 -12.52 -13.35
N ILE A 164 9.35 -12.89 -12.10
CA ILE A 164 9.82 -12.16 -10.92
C ILE A 164 11.34 -12.04 -10.93
N SER A 165 12.04 -13.15 -11.17
CA SER A 165 13.51 -13.17 -11.24
C SER A 165 14.05 -12.28 -12.36
N SER A 166 13.42 -12.31 -13.53
CA SER A 166 13.80 -11.47 -14.68
C SER A 166 13.52 -9.98 -14.40
N ALA A 167 12.41 -9.67 -13.73
CA ALA A 167 12.08 -8.32 -13.36
C ALA A 167 13.06 -7.76 -12.32
N HIS A 168 13.42 -8.54 -11.30
CA HIS A 168 14.42 -8.09 -10.33
C HIS A 168 15.79 -7.88 -10.97
N ALA A 169 16.25 -8.77 -11.83
CA ALA A 169 17.52 -8.59 -12.54
C ALA A 169 17.54 -7.30 -13.37
N TYR A 170 16.44 -7.00 -14.08
CA TYR A 170 16.28 -5.76 -14.83
C TYR A 170 16.35 -4.51 -13.93
N PHE A 171 15.67 -4.51 -12.81
CA PHE A 171 15.71 -3.37 -11.88
C PHE A 171 17.04 -3.23 -11.15
N ASP A 172 17.73 -4.32 -10.84
CA ASP A 172 19.08 -4.27 -10.25
C ASP A 172 20.11 -3.67 -11.22
N GLU A 173 19.92 -3.89 -12.52
CA GLU A 173 20.71 -3.22 -13.56
C GLU A 173 20.44 -1.73 -13.61
N LEU A 174 19.15 -1.32 -13.56
CA LEU A 174 18.77 0.11 -13.53
C LEU A 174 19.33 0.81 -12.28
N ASP A 175 19.19 0.22 -11.11
CA ASP A 175 19.67 0.78 -9.83
C ASP A 175 21.21 1.01 -9.83
N SER A 176 21.94 0.31 -10.68
CA SER A 176 23.41 0.46 -10.83
C SER A 176 23.81 1.68 -11.66
N ALA A 177 22.87 2.31 -12.37
CA ALA A 177 23.16 3.44 -13.23
C ALA A 177 23.45 4.71 -12.41
N THR A 178 24.53 5.42 -12.79
CA THR A 178 24.91 6.67 -12.13
C THR A 178 24.18 7.85 -12.77
N VAL A 179 23.40 8.58 -11.98
CA VAL A 179 22.74 9.81 -12.41
C VAL A 179 23.56 11.03 -12.03
N LYS A 180 23.79 11.93 -13.00
CA LYS A 180 24.49 13.18 -12.75
C LYS A 180 23.61 14.14 -11.97
N TYR A 181 24.21 14.87 -11.01
CA TYR A 181 23.53 15.93 -10.29
C TYR A 181 23.09 17.04 -11.24
N ARG A 182 21.83 17.49 -11.06
CA ARG A 182 21.18 18.53 -11.86
C ARG A 182 20.42 19.48 -10.92
N SER A 183 20.09 20.68 -11.39
CA SER A 183 19.34 21.63 -10.54
C SER A 183 17.89 21.16 -10.34
N CYS A 184 17.36 21.38 -9.13
CA CYS A 184 16.03 20.95 -8.71
C CYS A 184 14.92 21.37 -9.69
N ASN A 185 14.88 22.66 -10.07
CA ASN A 185 13.83 23.19 -10.97
C ASN A 185 13.80 22.49 -12.33
N ILE A 186 14.98 22.20 -12.89
CA ILE A 186 15.06 21.49 -14.18
C ILE A 186 14.55 20.07 -14.05
N VAL A 187 14.96 19.38 -12.97
CA VAL A 187 14.55 17.98 -12.72
C VAL A 187 13.03 17.87 -12.59
N ILE A 188 12.43 18.76 -11.80
CA ILE A 188 10.98 18.77 -11.56
C ILE A 188 10.23 19.07 -12.85
N GLU A 189 10.63 20.13 -13.58
CA GLU A 189 9.97 20.51 -14.82
C GLU A 189 10.03 19.40 -15.86
N GLU A 190 11.21 18.79 -16.06
CA GLU A 190 11.38 17.70 -17.02
C GLU A 190 10.61 16.45 -16.63
N TYR A 191 10.56 16.12 -15.33
CA TYR A 191 9.81 14.95 -14.87
C TYR A 191 8.30 15.16 -15.09
N ILE A 192 7.74 16.31 -14.73
CA ILE A 192 6.34 16.65 -14.98
C ILE A 192 6.04 16.64 -16.49
N GLN A 193 6.94 17.19 -17.31
CA GLN A 193 6.77 17.16 -18.78
C GLN A 193 6.81 15.74 -19.34
N PHE A 194 7.68 14.87 -18.79
CA PHE A 194 7.74 13.46 -19.17
C PHE A 194 6.42 12.76 -18.87
N LEU A 195 5.88 12.90 -17.65
CA LEU A 195 4.62 12.29 -17.26
C LEU A 195 3.44 12.81 -18.08
N ASN A 196 3.41 14.11 -18.39
CA ASN A 196 2.35 14.72 -19.21
C ASN A 196 2.37 14.29 -20.68
N ARG A 197 3.49 13.74 -21.18
CA ARG A 197 3.61 13.20 -22.53
C ARG A 197 3.30 11.71 -22.62
N PHE A 198 3.02 11.09 -21.50
CA PHE A 198 2.68 9.68 -21.48
C PHE A 198 1.43 9.41 -22.32
N SER A 199 1.46 8.34 -23.08
CA SER A 199 0.31 7.77 -23.77
C SER A 199 0.41 6.27 -23.77
N ILE A 200 -0.61 5.60 -23.32
CA ILE A 200 -0.71 4.15 -23.32
C ILE A 200 -0.63 3.54 -24.73
N ASP A 201 -1.02 4.32 -25.76
CA ASP A 201 -0.94 3.89 -27.16
C ASP A 201 0.50 3.61 -27.62
N GLY A 202 1.50 4.05 -26.85
CA GLY A 202 2.91 3.74 -27.11
C GLY A 202 3.39 2.45 -26.48
N ILE A 203 2.57 1.75 -25.70
CA ILE A 203 2.97 0.55 -24.93
C ILE A 203 2.12 -0.65 -25.37
N HIS A 204 2.71 -1.50 -26.24
CA HIS A 204 2.08 -2.71 -26.77
C HIS A 204 2.88 -3.98 -26.46
N SER A 205 3.99 -3.87 -25.74
CA SER A 205 4.86 -4.99 -25.40
C SER A 205 5.62 -4.76 -24.10
N LEU A 206 6.15 -5.84 -23.51
CA LEU A 206 7.01 -5.75 -22.33
C LEU A 206 8.26 -4.91 -22.59
N GLU A 207 8.84 -4.98 -23.79
CA GLU A 207 10.03 -4.18 -24.15
C GLU A 207 9.71 -2.66 -24.14
N GLN A 208 8.57 -2.27 -24.68
CA GLN A 208 8.13 -0.86 -24.64
C GLN A 208 7.83 -0.40 -23.21
N LEU A 209 7.25 -1.29 -22.37
CA LEU A 209 7.09 -1.01 -20.94
C LEU A 209 8.44 -0.83 -20.24
N LYS A 210 9.43 -1.69 -20.51
CA LYS A 210 10.78 -1.55 -19.96
C LYS A 210 11.44 -0.23 -20.40
N ASP A 211 11.28 0.16 -21.65
CA ASP A 211 11.80 1.43 -22.15
C ASP A 211 11.14 2.62 -21.45
N PHE A 212 9.82 2.59 -21.24
CA PHE A 212 9.13 3.60 -20.44
C PHE A 212 9.66 3.64 -19.00
N ILE A 213 9.73 2.50 -18.34
CA ILE A 213 10.25 2.39 -16.96
C ILE A 213 11.68 2.93 -16.86
N LYS A 214 12.54 2.62 -17.81
CA LYS A 214 13.92 3.10 -17.85
C LYS A 214 14.01 4.62 -17.97
N GLN A 215 13.19 5.23 -18.79
CA GLN A 215 13.11 6.68 -18.93
C GLN A 215 12.55 7.32 -17.65
N GLU A 216 11.49 6.76 -17.09
CA GLU A 216 10.89 7.21 -15.84
C GLU A 216 11.88 7.09 -14.68
N ASP A 217 12.67 6.02 -14.62
CA ASP A 217 13.69 5.80 -13.62
C ASP A 217 14.76 6.89 -13.62
N TYR A 218 15.19 7.33 -14.78
CA TYR A 218 16.15 8.43 -14.90
C TYR A 218 15.60 9.72 -14.26
N HIS A 219 14.34 10.05 -14.52
CA HIS A 219 13.69 11.22 -13.91
C HIS A 219 13.51 11.02 -12.41
N PHE A 220 13.05 9.86 -11.99
CA PHE A 220 12.82 9.52 -10.60
C PHE A 220 14.10 9.56 -9.76
N THR A 221 15.18 8.97 -10.23
CA THR A 221 16.46 8.97 -9.52
C THR A 221 17.05 10.38 -9.40
N SER A 222 16.85 11.21 -10.43
CA SER A 222 17.20 12.64 -10.39
C SER A 222 16.36 13.42 -9.37
N TYR A 223 15.06 13.13 -9.32
CA TYR A 223 14.11 13.69 -8.36
C TYR A 223 14.46 13.35 -6.91
N LEU A 224 14.85 12.10 -6.62
CA LEU A 224 15.24 11.67 -5.28
C LEU A 224 16.38 12.49 -4.67
N GLN A 225 17.29 13.03 -5.51
CA GLN A 225 18.40 13.87 -5.05
C GLN A 225 17.93 15.21 -4.43
N HIS A 226 16.70 15.61 -4.70
CA HIS A 226 16.14 16.90 -4.29
C HIS A 226 14.91 16.78 -3.38
N LEU A 227 14.55 15.58 -2.97
CA LEU A 227 13.27 15.27 -2.34
C LEU A 227 12.89 16.17 -1.16
N THR A 228 13.89 16.61 -0.36
CA THR A 228 13.65 17.45 0.82
C THR A 228 13.47 18.93 0.53
N ILE A 229 13.90 19.39 -0.65
CA ILE A 229 13.78 20.81 -1.05
C ILE A 229 12.66 21.07 -2.06
N ILE A 230 11.97 19.99 -2.49
CA ILE A 230 10.84 20.08 -3.41
C ILE A 230 9.60 20.48 -2.61
N ASP A 231 8.78 21.36 -3.15
CA ASP A 231 7.52 21.73 -2.52
C ASP A 231 6.47 20.60 -2.62
N ASN A 232 5.48 20.64 -1.73
CA ASN A 232 4.45 19.62 -1.65
C ASN A 232 3.58 19.53 -2.91
N ASP A 233 3.39 20.63 -3.62
CA ASP A 233 2.55 20.66 -4.83
C ASP A 233 3.26 19.93 -5.98
N ALA A 234 4.57 20.13 -6.13
CA ALA A 234 5.39 19.41 -7.11
C ALA A 234 5.46 17.90 -6.77
N ILE A 235 5.67 17.56 -5.49
CA ILE A 235 5.64 16.16 -5.03
C ILE A 235 4.28 15.51 -5.35
N SER A 236 3.19 16.20 -5.04
CA SER A 236 1.82 15.71 -5.31
C SER A 236 1.58 15.55 -6.80
N THR A 237 2.03 16.49 -7.63
CA THR A 237 1.89 16.45 -9.09
C THR A 237 2.65 15.27 -9.69
N ILE A 238 3.90 15.05 -9.28
CA ILE A 238 4.71 13.92 -9.74
C ILE A 238 4.10 12.59 -9.29
N THR A 239 3.71 12.48 -8.04
CA THR A 239 3.11 11.26 -7.50
C THR A 239 1.82 10.92 -8.25
N THR A 240 0.91 11.87 -8.40
CA THR A 240 -0.37 11.67 -9.11
C THR A 240 -0.15 11.34 -10.58
N GLY A 241 0.76 12.05 -11.27
CA GLY A 241 1.09 11.79 -12.66
C GLY A 241 1.66 10.39 -12.87
N THR A 242 2.54 9.96 -11.97
CA THR A 242 3.12 8.61 -12.04
C THR A 242 2.08 7.52 -11.75
N GLU A 243 1.25 7.69 -10.72
CA GLU A 243 0.15 6.77 -10.43
C GLU A 243 -0.81 6.66 -11.62
N SER A 244 -1.13 7.78 -12.28
CA SER A 244 -1.96 7.79 -13.48
C SER A 244 -1.36 6.96 -14.62
N CYS A 245 -0.07 7.17 -14.93
CA CYS A 245 0.62 6.41 -15.96
C CYS A 245 0.59 4.90 -15.68
N TYR A 246 0.94 4.49 -14.48
CA TYR A 246 0.96 3.07 -14.12
C TYR A 246 -0.45 2.46 -14.04
N MET A 247 -1.46 3.24 -13.64
CA MET A 247 -2.85 2.78 -13.65
C MET A 247 -3.37 2.57 -15.08
N GLU A 248 -3.00 3.43 -16.03
CA GLU A 248 -3.35 3.23 -17.45
C GLU A 248 -2.70 1.97 -18.03
N ILE A 249 -1.41 1.72 -17.70
CA ILE A 249 -0.71 0.49 -18.09
C ILE A 249 -1.41 -0.74 -17.49
N TYR A 250 -1.76 -0.67 -16.22
CA TYR A 250 -2.49 -1.72 -15.54
C TYR A 250 -3.83 -2.03 -16.21
N ASN A 251 -4.65 -1.02 -16.45
CA ASN A 251 -5.96 -1.17 -17.11
C ASN A 251 -5.84 -1.72 -18.54
N ALA A 252 -4.76 -1.40 -19.25
CA ALA A 252 -4.49 -1.96 -20.57
C ALA A 252 -4.14 -3.44 -20.49
N ALA A 253 -3.31 -3.83 -19.51
CA ALA A 253 -3.00 -5.23 -19.26
C ALA A 253 -4.25 -6.05 -18.90
N GLU A 254 -5.17 -5.52 -18.10
CA GLU A 254 -6.44 -6.17 -17.75
C GLU A 254 -7.34 -6.39 -18.96
N ARG A 255 -7.35 -5.48 -19.93
CA ARG A 255 -8.13 -5.65 -21.17
C ARG A 255 -7.58 -6.74 -22.11
N GLY A 256 -6.46 -7.36 -21.76
CA GLY A 256 -5.85 -8.41 -22.55
C GLY A 256 -4.99 -7.92 -23.69
N ASP A 257 -4.67 -6.61 -23.72
CA ASP A 257 -3.81 -6.00 -24.74
C ASP A 257 -2.37 -6.50 -24.64
N PHE A 258 -1.99 -7.11 -23.51
CA PHE A 258 -0.63 -7.58 -23.20
C PHE A 258 -0.63 -8.88 -22.37
N GLY A 259 0.56 -9.43 -22.13
CA GLY A 259 0.80 -10.49 -21.15
C GLY A 259 0.58 -9.97 -19.72
N MET A 260 -0.67 -10.06 -19.23
CA MET A 260 -1.13 -9.43 -17.98
C MET A 260 -0.21 -9.72 -16.80
N ASN A 261 0.13 -10.98 -16.57
CA ASN A 261 0.95 -11.37 -15.42
C ASN A 261 2.36 -10.78 -15.45
N GLU A 262 2.95 -10.67 -16.64
CA GLU A 262 4.31 -10.18 -16.83
C GLU A 262 4.37 -8.67 -16.61
N MET A 263 3.49 -7.92 -17.26
CA MET A 263 3.44 -6.47 -17.10
C MET A 263 3.05 -6.06 -15.68
N LEU A 264 2.05 -6.71 -15.09
CA LEU A 264 1.63 -6.46 -13.72
C LEU A 264 2.79 -6.70 -12.73
N THR A 265 3.56 -7.76 -12.92
CA THR A 265 4.73 -8.05 -12.09
C THR A 265 5.77 -6.93 -12.19
N TYR A 266 6.12 -6.47 -13.40
CA TYR A 266 7.07 -5.37 -13.59
C TYR A 266 6.58 -4.06 -12.98
N VAL A 267 5.33 -3.69 -13.22
CA VAL A 267 4.72 -2.47 -12.66
C VAL A 267 4.70 -2.51 -11.12
N THR A 268 4.29 -3.63 -10.54
CA THR A 268 4.22 -3.77 -9.08
C THR A 268 5.61 -3.74 -8.43
N ILE A 269 6.60 -4.46 -8.98
CA ILE A 269 7.98 -4.40 -8.47
C ILE A 269 8.53 -2.97 -8.59
N ARG A 270 8.29 -2.28 -9.71
CA ARG A 270 8.70 -0.89 -9.88
C ARG A 270 8.08 0.02 -8.84
N THR A 271 6.77 -0.08 -8.63
CA THR A 271 6.04 0.73 -7.65
C THR A 271 6.58 0.48 -6.23
N ASN A 272 6.79 -0.77 -5.85
CA ASN A 272 7.34 -1.11 -4.55
C ASN A 272 8.74 -0.52 -4.33
N ARG A 273 9.64 -0.64 -5.32
CA ARG A 273 10.99 -0.06 -5.25
C ARG A 273 10.97 1.46 -5.13
N ARG A 274 10.07 2.14 -5.83
CA ARG A 274 9.89 3.59 -5.70
C ARG A 274 9.43 4.00 -4.30
N LEU A 275 8.46 3.29 -3.74
CA LEU A 275 7.99 3.54 -2.38
C LEU A 275 9.12 3.38 -1.36
N LEU A 276 9.90 2.32 -1.48
CA LEU A 276 11.06 2.07 -0.63
C LEU A 276 12.15 3.13 -0.83
N ALA A 277 12.47 3.50 -2.07
CA ALA A 277 13.48 4.51 -2.37
C ALA A 277 13.11 5.89 -1.83
N ASN A 278 11.84 6.31 -1.96
CA ASN A 278 11.32 7.53 -1.36
C ASN A 278 11.46 7.51 0.16
N ALA A 279 11.02 6.43 0.81
CA ALA A 279 11.09 6.32 2.26
C ALA A 279 12.54 6.35 2.77
N TRP A 280 13.43 5.60 2.14
CA TRP A 280 14.85 5.59 2.50
C TRP A 280 15.57 6.91 2.25
N SER A 281 15.22 7.60 1.16
CA SER A 281 15.74 8.95 0.90
C SER A 281 15.31 9.92 2.01
N CYS A 282 14.03 9.91 2.37
CA CYS A 282 13.51 10.72 3.48
C CYS A 282 14.16 10.37 4.83
N LEU A 283 14.30 9.07 5.13
CA LEU A 283 14.95 8.62 6.36
C LEU A 283 16.35 9.20 6.49
N ARG A 284 17.18 9.07 5.44
CA ARG A 284 18.54 9.61 5.40
C ARG A 284 18.57 11.13 5.57
N HIS A 285 17.71 11.84 4.83
CA HIS A 285 17.67 13.31 4.93
C HIS A 285 17.29 13.80 6.33
N ILE A 286 16.39 13.09 7.02
CA ILE A 286 16.05 13.41 8.41
C ILE A 286 17.24 13.12 9.33
N GLN A 287 17.89 11.97 9.17
CA GLN A 287 19.06 11.57 9.97
C GLN A 287 20.25 12.51 9.75
N ASP A 288 20.46 12.97 8.52
CA ASP A 288 21.52 13.92 8.15
C ASP A 288 21.20 15.38 8.57
N GLY A 289 20.00 15.62 9.11
CA GLY A 289 19.57 16.94 9.55
C GLY A 289 19.13 17.88 8.43
N ASN A 290 18.95 17.37 7.21
CA ASN A 290 18.63 18.14 5.99
C ASN A 290 17.14 18.53 5.85
N VAL A 291 16.35 18.37 6.90
CA VAL A 291 14.95 18.81 6.96
C VAL A 291 14.90 20.13 7.74
N ASP A 292 14.48 21.21 7.09
CA ASP A 292 14.63 22.57 7.60
C ASP A 292 13.36 23.18 8.18
N ASN A 293 12.19 22.67 7.80
CA ASN A 293 10.90 23.23 8.21
C ASN A 293 9.81 22.15 8.36
N GLU A 294 8.69 22.54 8.98
CA GLU A 294 7.54 21.65 9.26
C GLU A 294 6.91 21.06 8.00
N SER A 295 6.85 21.82 6.89
CA SER A 295 6.27 21.34 5.64
C SER A 295 7.10 20.20 5.04
N GLN A 296 8.42 20.34 5.02
CA GLN A 296 9.33 19.27 4.62
C GLN A 296 9.25 18.06 5.56
N ALA A 297 9.17 18.31 6.88
CA ALA A 297 9.00 17.24 7.87
C ALA A 297 7.73 16.44 7.62
N PHE A 298 6.62 17.11 7.30
CA PHE A 298 5.35 16.45 6.99
C PHE A 298 5.43 15.62 5.71
N SER A 299 6.06 16.13 4.65
CA SER A 299 6.26 15.39 3.40
C SER A 299 7.11 14.15 3.60
N CYS A 300 8.24 14.29 4.31
CA CYS A 300 9.10 13.16 4.65
C CYS A 300 8.36 12.12 5.49
N TYR A 301 7.57 12.56 6.47
CA TYR A 301 6.76 11.66 7.28
C TYR A 301 5.79 10.83 6.44
N TRP A 302 5.07 11.48 5.52
CA TRP A 302 4.14 10.79 4.63
C TRP A 302 4.86 9.72 3.80
N MET A 303 6.01 10.06 3.22
CA MET A 303 6.79 9.13 2.40
C MET A 303 7.37 7.95 3.21
N LEU A 304 7.73 8.17 4.48
CA LEU A 304 8.20 7.11 5.37
C LEU A 304 7.15 6.04 5.63
N ILE A 305 5.87 6.43 5.76
CA ILE A 305 4.78 5.49 6.07
C ILE A 305 4.17 4.84 4.83
N GLN A 306 4.34 5.42 3.64
CA GLN A 306 3.75 4.91 2.39
C GLN A 306 4.04 3.43 2.11
N PRO A 307 5.25 2.88 2.27
CA PRO A 307 5.50 1.46 2.03
C PRO A 307 4.61 0.54 2.86
N PHE A 308 4.32 0.91 4.11
CA PHE A 308 3.48 0.11 5.00
C PHE A 308 1.99 0.15 4.63
N ILE A 309 1.56 1.22 3.95
CA ILE A 309 0.18 1.40 3.50
C ILE A 309 -0.02 0.78 2.11
N SER A 310 0.86 1.13 1.16
CA SER A 310 0.62 0.95 -0.28
C SER A 310 1.16 -0.35 -0.85
N ILE A 311 2.19 -0.98 -0.23
CA ILE A 311 2.61 -2.32 -0.63
C ILE A 311 1.55 -3.30 -0.16
N ASP A 312 0.73 -3.77 -1.09
CA ASP A 312 -0.31 -4.76 -0.82
C ASP A 312 0.24 -6.19 -0.74
N ASP A 313 -0.65 -7.15 -0.66
CA ASP A 313 -0.29 -8.54 -0.48
C ASP A 313 0.44 -9.14 -1.67
N PHE A 314 0.00 -8.79 -2.87
CA PHE A 314 0.68 -9.20 -4.10
C PHE A 314 2.07 -8.53 -4.16
N GLY A 315 2.13 -7.24 -3.87
CA GLY A 315 3.38 -6.50 -3.76
C GLY A 315 4.36 -7.11 -2.75
N MET A 316 3.88 -7.53 -1.57
CA MET A 316 4.72 -8.19 -0.55
C MET A 316 5.35 -9.50 -1.05
N GLN A 317 4.63 -10.29 -1.85
CA GLN A 317 5.15 -11.51 -2.45
C GLN A 317 6.23 -11.26 -3.51
N LEU A 318 6.14 -10.10 -4.18
CA LEU A 318 7.07 -9.70 -5.23
C LEU A 318 8.34 -9.02 -4.71
N LEU A 319 8.43 -8.71 -3.41
CA LEU A 319 9.64 -8.13 -2.83
C LEU A 319 10.83 -9.09 -2.91
N SER A 320 11.96 -8.60 -3.40
CA SER A 320 13.24 -9.31 -3.31
C SER A 320 13.69 -9.46 -1.85
N LEU A 321 14.68 -10.32 -1.60
CA LEU A 321 15.29 -10.42 -0.27
C LEU A 321 15.88 -9.06 0.19
N ARG A 322 16.48 -8.30 -0.74
CA ARG A 322 16.98 -6.95 -0.48
C ARG A 322 15.85 -5.99 -0.09
N ASP A 323 14.76 -5.97 -0.87
CA ASP A 323 13.63 -5.07 -0.61
C ASP A 323 12.94 -5.40 0.72
N LYS A 324 12.83 -6.70 1.06
CA LYS A 324 12.32 -7.15 2.38
C LYS A 324 13.21 -6.70 3.52
N ALA A 325 14.54 -6.82 3.37
CA ALA A 325 15.48 -6.30 4.37
C ALA A 325 15.34 -4.79 4.52
N MET A 326 15.29 -4.03 3.41
CA MET A 326 15.09 -2.58 3.45
C MET A 326 13.79 -2.19 4.16
N LEU A 327 12.69 -2.92 3.91
CA LEU A 327 11.40 -2.65 4.56
C LEU A 327 11.44 -2.99 6.06
N SER A 328 12.11 -4.08 6.44
CA SER A 328 12.32 -4.46 7.84
C SER A 328 13.15 -3.40 8.58
N ASP A 329 14.31 -3.01 8.03
CA ASP A 329 15.18 -2.00 8.62
C ASP A 329 14.46 -0.64 8.75
N LEU A 330 13.63 -0.28 7.76
CA LEU A 330 12.80 0.92 7.83
C LEU A 330 11.81 0.84 8.99
N SER A 331 11.16 -0.32 9.18
CA SER A 331 10.17 -0.53 10.26
C SER A 331 10.76 -0.34 11.65
N GLU A 332 12.03 -0.67 11.83
CA GLU A 332 12.74 -0.51 13.10
C GLU A 332 13.17 0.96 13.35
N GLN A 333 13.57 1.68 12.29
CA GLN A 333 14.13 3.02 12.41
C GLN A 333 13.10 4.14 12.36
N ILE A 334 11.93 3.90 11.76
CA ILE A 334 10.94 4.94 11.48
C ILE A 334 10.43 5.63 12.75
N ALA A 335 10.14 4.88 13.82
CA ALA A 335 9.55 5.41 15.03
C ALA A 335 10.47 6.42 15.72
N ASP A 336 11.76 6.08 15.87
CA ASP A 336 12.75 6.95 16.50
C ASP A 336 13.09 8.15 15.63
N THR A 337 13.21 7.94 14.32
CA THR A 337 13.49 9.02 13.36
C THR A 337 12.38 10.07 13.38
N VAL A 338 11.13 9.63 13.34
CA VAL A 338 9.99 10.56 13.37
C VAL A 338 9.83 11.22 14.73
N ARG A 339 10.08 10.50 15.83
CA ARG A 339 10.09 11.11 17.19
C ARG A 339 11.13 12.22 17.31
N ASN A 340 12.33 12.00 16.80
CA ASN A 340 13.39 13.00 16.79
C ASN A 340 13.03 14.21 15.90
N MET A 341 12.44 13.97 14.73
CA MET A 341 11.96 15.03 13.84
C MET A 341 10.86 15.86 14.52
N ASN A 342 9.89 15.21 15.17
CA ASN A 342 8.81 15.90 15.87
C ASN A 342 9.35 16.80 17.00
N ARG A 343 10.32 16.31 17.77
CA ARG A 343 10.96 17.14 18.80
C ARG A 343 11.67 18.36 18.21
N LYS A 344 12.36 18.19 17.07
CA LYS A 344 13.04 19.30 16.38
C LYS A 344 12.07 20.42 15.98
N PHE A 345 10.87 20.05 15.53
CA PHE A 345 9.87 21.01 15.02
C PHE A 345 8.71 21.29 15.99
N GLY A 346 8.76 20.77 17.22
CA GLY A 346 7.68 20.96 18.20
C GLY A 346 6.35 20.34 17.82
N LEU A 347 6.37 19.29 16.98
CA LEU A 347 5.18 18.58 16.54
C LEU A 347 4.70 17.57 17.61
N PRO A 348 3.37 17.30 17.71
CA PRO A 348 2.84 16.36 18.70
C PRO A 348 3.40 14.94 18.52
N GLU A 349 3.93 14.33 19.56
CA GLU A 349 4.44 12.96 19.54
C GLU A 349 3.33 11.90 19.35
N SER A 350 2.12 12.20 19.81
CA SER A 350 1.00 11.24 19.91
C SER A 350 0.45 10.71 18.58
N ASN A 351 0.78 11.31 17.45
CA ASN A 351 0.20 10.91 16.17
C ASN A 351 0.87 9.66 15.55
N ILE A 352 2.07 9.31 15.97
CA ILE A 352 2.88 8.23 15.36
C ILE A 352 2.62 6.90 16.03
N GLU A 353 2.48 6.90 17.35
CA GLU A 353 2.31 5.68 18.15
C GLU A 353 1.00 4.94 17.79
N ASN A 354 0.00 5.68 17.27
CA ASN A 354 -1.29 5.10 16.91
C ASN A 354 -1.38 4.64 15.44
N ILE A 355 -0.42 5.01 14.57
CA ILE A 355 -0.48 4.67 13.14
C ILE A 355 -0.38 3.16 12.89
N PRO A 356 0.54 2.41 13.50
CA PRO A 356 0.59 0.97 13.32
C PRO A 356 -0.73 0.28 13.66
N GLN A 357 -1.36 0.64 14.80
CA GLN A 357 -2.68 0.15 15.17
C GLN A 357 -3.74 0.48 14.13
N LEU A 358 -3.77 1.72 13.65
CA LEU A 358 -4.71 2.15 12.62
C LEU A 358 -4.51 1.38 11.32
N LEU A 359 -3.27 1.12 10.91
CA LEU A 359 -2.95 0.33 9.73
C LEU A 359 -3.45 -1.11 9.86
N ILE A 360 -3.19 -1.77 10.99
CA ILE A 360 -3.72 -3.12 11.26
C ILE A 360 -5.25 -3.12 11.22
N LYS A 361 -5.90 -2.13 11.81
CA LYS A 361 -7.37 -1.99 11.76
C LYS A 361 -7.89 -1.82 10.34
N VAL A 362 -7.21 -1.02 9.52
CA VAL A 362 -7.56 -0.85 8.08
C VAL A 362 -7.39 -2.18 7.34
N LEU A 363 -6.30 -2.92 7.59
CA LEU A 363 -6.07 -4.23 7.01
C LEU A 363 -7.17 -5.24 7.39
N ILE A 364 -7.52 -5.34 8.67
CA ILE A 364 -8.64 -6.19 9.14
C ILE A 364 -9.93 -5.82 8.41
N THR A 365 -10.21 -4.52 8.28
CA THR A 365 -11.42 -4.04 7.59
C THR A 365 -11.42 -4.38 6.10
N SER A 366 -10.25 -4.49 5.46
CA SER A 366 -10.14 -4.84 4.05
C SER A 366 -10.31 -6.34 3.75
N ILE A 367 -10.16 -7.21 4.76
CA ILE A 367 -10.32 -8.66 4.64
C ILE A 367 -11.80 -9.06 4.53
N ARG A 368 -12.74 -8.26 5.05
CA ARG A 368 -14.19 -8.55 5.02
C ARG A 368 -14.74 -8.64 3.59
N LEU A 369 -15.88 -9.34 3.46
CA LEU A 369 -16.61 -9.48 2.20
C LEU A 369 -17.10 -8.16 1.60
#